data_188c536c4719cbfd894df61e0189a80e
#
_entry.id   188c536c4719cbfd894df61e0189a80e
#
_cell.length_a   1.000
_cell.length_b   1.000
_cell.length_c   1.000
_cell.angle_alpha   90.00
_cell.angle_beta   90.00
_cell.angle_gamma   90.00
#
_symmetry.space_group_name_H-M   'P 1'
#
loop_
_entity.id
_entity.type
_entity.pdbx_description
1 polymer ?
#
loop_
_entity_poly.entity_id
_entity_poly.type
_entity_poly.pdbx_seq_one_letter_code
_entity_poly.pdbx_strand_id
1 'polypeptide(L)'
;IDKFKSYNDKYGFEHGDEVIRETARILIQSTQEAGNPNDFIGHIGGDDFVIVTTPDVVDNLCRKVIADFEKTFPSFYNETDRKKGYIIGLDRQGKEQKIPLLSVSIGVVTNESRKIEHVAQIGEIGAELKSFAKSLERSNYVKDKRK
;
A
#
# COMPACT_ATOMS: atom_id res chain seq x y z
N ILE A 1 3.06 -0.96 1.57
CA ILE A 1 2.79 -2.41 1.39
C ILE A 1 2.71 -3.05 2.76
N ASP A 2 1.65 -3.79 3.04
CA ASP A 2 1.47 -4.46 4.33
C ASP A 2 2.11 -5.84 4.32
N LYS A 3 2.64 -6.26 5.49
CA LYS A 3 3.30 -7.57 5.68
C LYS A 3 4.57 -7.78 4.84
N PHE A 4 5.15 -6.71 4.28
CA PHE A 4 6.32 -6.77 3.41
C PHE A 4 7.56 -7.38 4.09
N LYS A 5 7.80 -7.02 5.38
CA LYS A 5 8.88 -7.65 6.14
C LYS A 5 8.70 -9.16 6.24
N SER A 6 7.50 -9.62 6.57
CA SER A 6 7.22 -11.06 6.70
C SER A 6 7.36 -11.80 5.37
N TYR A 7 7.03 -11.14 4.27
CA TYR A 7 7.28 -11.66 2.93
C TYR A 7 8.79 -11.84 2.68
N ASN A 8 9.59 -10.80 2.94
CA ASN A 8 11.06 -10.86 2.81
C ASN A 8 11.69 -11.94 3.69
N ASP A 9 11.22 -12.07 4.94
CA ASP A 9 11.72 -13.08 5.88
C ASP A 9 11.50 -14.51 5.34
N LYS A 10 10.42 -14.75 4.58
CA LYS A 10 10.11 -16.05 4.01
C LYS A 10 10.69 -16.28 2.62
N TYR A 11 10.56 -15.31 1.72
CA TYR A 11 10.89 -15.45 0.30
C TYR A 11 12.24 -14.85 -0.07
N GLY A 12 12.85 -14.05 0.81
CA GLY A 12 14.12 -13.39 0.58
C GLY A 12 14.00 -12.00 -0.04
N PHE A 13 15.08 -11.21 0.12
CA PHE A 13 15.11 -9.81 -0.31
C PHE A 13 15.06 -9.64 -1.83
N GLU A 14 15.59 -10.58 -2.61
CA GLU A 14 15.51 -10.52 -4.08
C GLU A 14 14.05 -10.53 -4.55
N HIS A 15 13.23 -11.43 -3.99
CA HIS A 15 11.79 -11.45 -4.26
C HIS A 15 11.08 -10.22 -3.73
N GLY A 16 11.52 -9.69 -2.57
CA GLY A 16 11.02 -8.41 -2.07
C GLY A 16 11.30 -7.24 -3.01
N ASP A 17 12.47 -7.20 -3.63
CA ASP A 17 12.80 -6.18 -4.64
C ASP A 17 11.90 -6.29 -5.87
N GLU A 18 11.53 -7.50 -6.28
CA GLU A 18 10.54 -7.72 -7.35
C GLU A 18 9.17 -7.18 -6.96
N VAL A 19 8.74 -7.39 -5.70
CA VAL A 19 7.49 -6.83 -5.16
C VAL A 19 7.52 -5.29 -5.21
N ILE A 20 8.62 -4.66 -4.84
CA ILE A 20 8.78 -3.19 -4.92
C ILE A 20 8.68 -2.70 -6.36
N ARG A 21 9.39 -3.34 -7.30
CA ARG A 21 9.36 -2.97 -8.73
C ARG A 21 7.96 -3.11 -9.30
N GLU A 22 7.27 -4.20 -8.98
CA GLU A 22 5.92 -4.44 -9.46
C GLU A 22 4.92 -3.46 -8.84
N THR A 23 5.08 -3.09 -7.57
CA THR A 23 4.30 -2.03 -6.94
C THR A 23 4.48 -0.71 -7.69
N ALA A 24 5.71 -0.31 -7.99
CA ALA A 24 5.97 0.90 -8.77
C ALA A 24 5.29 0.85 -10.15
N ARG A 25 5.36 -0.29 -10.84
CA ARG A 25 4.71 -0.51 -12.14
C ARG A 25 3.19 -0.36 -12.04
N ILE A 26 2.57 -0.95 -11.01
CA ILE A 26 1.13 -0.82 -10.77
C ILE A 26 0.75 0.65 -10.52
N LEU A 27 1.51 1.37 -9.68
CA LEU A 27 1.23 2.77 -9.40
C LEU A 27 1.32 3.64 -10.66
N ILE A 28 2.35 3.44 -11.49
CA ILE A 28 2.53 4.16 -12.76
C ILE A 28 1.35 3.88 -13.69
N GLN A 29 1.03 2.60 -13.93
CA GLN A 29 -0.05 2.21 -14.81
C GLN A 29 -1.42 2.70 -14.31
N SER A 30 -1.72 2.52 -13.03
CA SER A 30 -2.98 2.96 -12.44
C SER A 30 -3.14 4.48 -12.52
N THR A 31 -2.06 5.24 -12.32
CA THR A 31 -2.07 6.70 -12.45
C THR A 31 -2.29 7.14 -13.90
N GLN A 32 -1.70 6.46 -14.87
CA GLN A 32 -1.93 6.72 -16.30
C GLN A 32 -3.38 6.44 -16.71
N GLU A 33 -4.02 5.41 -16.15
CA GLU A 33 -5.37 4.99 -16.51
C GLU A 33 -6.47 5.72 -15.75
N ALA A 34 -6.22 6.11 -14.49
CA ALA A 34 -7.24 6.63 -13.56
C ALA A 34 -6.87 7.96 -12.88
N GLY A 35 -5.67 8.46 -13.07
CA GLY A 35 -5.18 9.74 -12.56
C GLY A 35 -5.16 10.84 -13.63
N ASN A 36 -4.30 11.84 -13.38
CA ASN A 36 -4.08 12.97 -14.28
C ASN A 36 -2.70 12.88 -14.94
N PRO A 37 -2.51 13.50 -16.13
CA PRO A 37 -1.22 13.48 -16.84
C PRO A 37 -0.04 14.07 -16.07
N ASN A 38 -0.30 14.96 -15.12
CA ASN A 38 0.72 15.64 -14.31
C ASN A 38 0.83 15.10 -12.88
N ASP A 39 0.21 13.98 -12.58
CA ASP A 39 0.33 13.35 -11.27
C ASP A 39 1.77 12.94 -10.98
N PHE A 40 2.20 13.15 -9.75
CA PHE A 40 3.54 12.77 -9.31
C PHE A 40 3.50 11.44 -8.56
N ILE A 41 4.45 10.58 -8.88
CA ILE A 41 4.66 9.32 -8.16
C ILE A 41 6.08 9.32 -7.60
N GLY A 42 6.23 9.04 -6.31
CA GLY A 42 7.52 8.95 -5.64
C GLY A 42 7.66 7.67 -4.83
N HIS A 43 8.88 7.17 -4.75
CA HIS A 43 9.27 6.10 -3.83
C HIS A 43 10.03 6.73 -2.66
N ILE A 44 9.45 6.67 -1.47
CA ILE A 44 10.03 7.30 -0.28
C ILE A 44 11.16 6.43 0.29
N GLY A 45 11.03 5.13 0.20
CA GLY A 45 11.99 4.14 0.65
C GLY A 45 11.31 2.89 1.23
N GLY A 46 12.02 1.77 1.22
CA GLY A 46 11.44 0.50 1.64
C GLY A 46 10.17 0.17 0.87
N ASP A 47 9.08 -0.03 1.57
CA ASP A 47 7.75 -0.36 1.04
C ASP A 47 6.78 0.83 1.00
N ASP A 48 7.29 2.07 1.14
CA ASP A 48 6.49 3.31 1.15
C ASP A 48 6.60 4.08 -0.17
N PHE A 49 5.44 4.40 -0.74
CA PHE A 49 5.27 5.21 -1.95
C PHE A 49 4.37 6.40 -1.69
N VAL A 50 4.44 7.39 -2.56
CA VAL A 50 3.56 8.56 -2.55
C VAL A 50 3.05 8.85 -3.96
N ILE A 51 1.78 9.26 -4.03
CA ILE A 51 1.18 9.83 -5.25
C ILE A 51 0.62 11.20 -4.87
N VAL A 52 0.90 12.20 -5.71
CA VAL A 52 0.26 13.52 -5.61
C VAL A 52 -0.66 13.66 -6.81
N THR A 53 -1.94 13.83 -6.54
CA THR A 53 -3.00 13.93 -7.55
C THR A 53 -4.05 14.94 -7.10
N THR A 54 -5.09 15.15 -7.89
CA THR A 54 -6.20 16.03 -7.54
C THR A 54 -7.34 15.29 -6.84
N PRO A 55 -8.11 15.98 -5.99
CA PRO A 55 -9.18 15.34 -5.19
C PRO A 55 -10.27 14.64 -6.01
N ASP A 56 -10.56 15.14 -7.22
CA ASP A 56 -11.61 14.63 -8.09
C ASP A 56 -11.38 13.22 -8.63
N VAL A 57 -10.10 12.81 -8.79
CA VAL A 57 -9.75 11.49 -9.31
C VAL A 57 -9.26 10.50 -8.22
N VAL A 58 -8.92 10.99 -7.02
CA VAL A 58 -8.22 10.20 -6.00
C VAL A 58 -8.96 8.93 -5.59
N ASP A 59 -10.27 8.98 -5.44
CA ASP A 59 -11.05 7.80 -5.02
C ASP A 59 -11.06 6.71 -6.10
N ASN A 60 -11.14 7.10 -7.38
CA ASN A 60 -11.08 6.18 -8.50
C ASN A 60 -9.67 5.58 -8.65
N LEU A 61 -8.64 6.42 -8.50
CA LEU A 61 -7.23 5.99 -8.53
C LEU A 61 -6.93 4.99 -7.41
N CYS A 62 -7.36 5.24 -6.17
CA CYS A 62 -7.17 4.32 -5.06
C CYS A 62 -7.83 2.96 -5.32
N ARG A 63 -9.06 2.94 -5.83
CA ARG A 63 -9.74 1.68 -6.18
C ARG A 63 -9.01 0.92 -7.28
N LYS A 64 -8.50 1.62 -8.29
CA LYS A 64 -7.73 1.03 -9.38
C LYS A 64 -6.42 0.41 -8.87
N VAL A 65 -5.67 1.14 -8.06
CA VAL A 65 -4.43 0.64 -7.43
C VAL A 65 -4.70 -0.63 -6.62
N ILE A 66 -5.74 -0.62 -5.78
CA ILE A 66 -6.12 -1.78 -4.96
C ILE A 66 -6.47 -2.98 -5.85
N ALA A 67 -7.30 -2.79 -6.87
CA ALA A 67 -7.71 -3.85 -7.76
C ALA A 67 -6.53 -4.47 -8.52
N ASP A 68 -5.62 -3.65 -9.04
CA ASP A 68 -4.44 -4.11 -9.76
C ASP A 68 -3.46 -4.83 -8.82
N PHE A 69 -3.31 -4.32 -7.59
CA PHE A 69 -2.50 -4.95 -6.56
C PHE A 69 -3.04 -6.34 -6.19
N GLU A 70 -4.32 -6.44 -5.86
CA GLU A 70 -4.97 -7.71 -5.48
C GLU A 70 -4.95 -8.75 -6.61
N LYS A 71 -5.02 -8.30 -7.85
CA LYS A 71 -4.91 -9.18 -9.03
C LYS A 71 -3.50 -9.73 -9.21
N THR A 72 -2.48 -8.94 -8.93
CA THR A 72 -1.09 -9.24 -9.28
C THR A 72 -0.35 -9.97 -8.16
N PHE A 73 -0.53 -9.55 -6.92
CA PHE A 73 0.32 -9.98 -5.80
C PHE A 73 0.17 -11.44 -5.36
N PRO A 74 -0.95 -12.14 -5.55
CA PRO A 74 -1.00 -13.58 -5.30
C PRO A 74 0.04 -14.38 -6.11
N SER A 75 0.45 -13.90 -7.29
CA SER A 75 1.46 -14.56 -8.13
C SER A 75 2.88 -14.57 -7.53
N PHE A 76 3.16 -13.70 -6.55
CA PHE A 76 4.44 -13.65 -5.83
C PHE A 76 4.59 -14.76 -4.77
N TYR A 77 3.54 -15.52 -4.53
CA TYR A 77 3.54 -16.64 -3.60
C TYR A 77 3.56 -17.97 -4.32
N ASN A 78 4.22 -18.97 -3.72
CA ASN A 78 4.10 -20.33 -4.20
C ASN A 78 2.63 -20.81 -4.13
N GLU A 79 2.33 -21.89 -4.84
CA GLU A 79 0.94 -22.39 -4.93
C GLU A 79 0.35 -22.74 -3.56
N THR A 80 1.15 -23.31 -2.67
CA THR A 80 0.71 -23.73 -1.33
C THR A 80 0.28 -22.52 -0.49
N ASP A 81 1.11 -21.48 -0.41
CA ASP A 81 0.82 -20.29 0.38
C ASP A 81 -0.34 -19.48 -0.23
N ARG A 82 -0.36 -19.39 -1.56
CA ARG A 82 -1.44 -18.73 -2.28
C ARG A 82 -2.81 -19.40 -2.03
N LYS A 83 -2.88 -20.72 -2.05
CA LYS A 83 -4.12 -21.47 -1.77
C LYS A 83 -4.57 -21.33 -0.32
N LYS A 84 -3.63 -21.29 0.62
CA LYS A 84 -3.93 -21.06 2.05
C LYS A 84 -4.40 -19.64 2.33
N GLY A 85 -3.91 -18.64 1.57
CA GLY A 85 -4.16 -17.23 1.81
C GLY A 85 -3.35 -16.62 2.96
N TYR A 86 -2.35 -17.35 3.48
CA TYR A 86 -1.44 -16.87 4.52
C TYR A 86 -0.10 -17.58 4.44
N ILE A 87 0.90 -17.00 5.07
CA ILE A 87 2.20 -17.62 5.34
C ILE A 87 2.39 -17.86 6.83
N ILE A 88 3.26 -18.80 7.20
CA ILE A 88 3.68 -18.96 8.60
C ILE A 88 4.92 -18.09 8.82
N GLY A 89 4.86 -17.26 9.84
CA GLY A 89 5.97 -16.46 10.33
C GLY A 89 6.12 -16.60 11.84
N LEU A 90 7.16 -15.98 12.40
CA LEU A 90 7.41 -15.97 13.84
C LEU A 90 7.05 -14.58 14.41
N ASP A 91 6.41 -14.58 15.57
CA ASP A 91 6.22 -13.36 16.35
C ASP A 91 7.52 -12.95 17.08
N ARG A 92 7.47 -11.87 17.87
CA ARG A 92 8.61 -11.36 18.62
C ARG A 92 9.10 -12.33 19.72
N GLN A 93 8.28 -13.31 20.08
CA GLN A 93 8.59 -14.34 21.08
C GLN A 93 9.04 -15.66 20.42
N GLY A 94 9.16 -15.70 19.09
CA GLY A 94 9.54 -16.90 18.33
C GLY A 94 8.41 -17.91 18.14
N LYS A 95 7.16 -17.53 18.45
CA LYS A 95 5.99 -18.40 18.27
C LYS A 95 5.44 -18.27 16.85
N GLU A 96 5.09 -19.40 16.25
CA GLU A 96 4.47 -19.44 14.94
C GLU A 96 3.12 -18.72 14.92
N GLN A 97 2.93 -17.89 13.89
CA GLN A 97 1.67 -17.22 13.63
C GLN A 97 1.33 -17.22 12.14
N LYS A 98 0.04 -17.19 11.84
CA LYS A 98 -0.45 -17.01 10.47
C LYS A 98 -0.38 -15.53 10.11
N ILE A 99 0.29 -15.23 9.01
CA ILE A 99 0.45 -13.87 8.48
C ILE A 99 -0.30 -13.81 7.16
N PRO A 100 -1.28 -12.91 7.01
CA PRO A 100 -1.98 -12.72 5.74
C PRO A 100 -1.01 -12.41 4.59
N LEU A 101 -1.43 -12.65 3.35
CA LEU A 101 -0.68 -12.27 2.18
C LEU A 101 -0.53 -10.75 2.10
N LEU A 102 0.39 -10.28 1.25
CA LEU A 102 0.61 -8.85 0.98
C LEU A 102 -0.69 -8.15 0.64
N SER A 103 -0.89 -7.00 1.24
CA SER A 103 -1.96 -6.05 0.93
C SER A 103 -1.40 -4.63 0.84
N VAL A 104 -2.21 -3.71 0.39
CA VAL A 104 -1.83 -2.29 0.31
C VAL A 104 -2.74 -1.45 1.19
N SER A 105 -2.15 -0.61 2.02
CA SER A 105 -2.86 0.39 2.83
C SER A 105 -2.53 1.78 2.33
N ILE A 106 -3.56 2.54 1.97
CA ILE A 106 -3.42 3.88 1.41
C ILE A 106 -4.05 4.91 2.35
N GLY A 107 -3.26 5.87 2.81
CA GLY A 107 -3.76 7.06 3.51
C GLY A 107 -3.86 8.22 2.53
N VAL A 108 -5.04 8.83 2.41
CA VAL A 108 -5.31 9.96 1.52
C VAL A 108 -5.47 11.23 2.33
N VAL A 109 -4.51 12.13 2.19
CA VAL A 109 -4.55 13.48 2.79
C VAL A 109 -5.03 14.47 1.73
N THR A 110 -6.04 15.28 2.05
CA THR A 110 -6.63 16.25 1.11
C THR A 110 -6.81 17.60 1.77
N ASN A 111 -6.76 18.65 0.97
CA ASN A 111 -7.01 20.03 1.38
C ASN A 111 -8.45 20.50 1.09
N GLU A 112 -9.37 19.59 0.74
CA GLU A 112 -10.77 19.93 0.43
C GLU A 112 -11.53 20.42 1.66
N SER A 113 -11.30 19.80 2.82
CA SER A 113 -12.08 20.07 4.04
C SER A 113 -11.32 20.84 5.09
N ARG A 114 -9.99 20.92 4.96
CA ARG A 114 -9.11 21.62 5.91
C ARG A 114 -7.96 22.31 5.21
N LYS A 115 -7.49 23.40 5.77
CA LYS A 115 -6.27 24.05 5.34
C LYS A 115 -5.06 23.26 5.87
N ILE A 116 -4.15 22.92 4.97
CA ILE A 116 -2.85 22.35 5.31
C ILE A 116 -1.86 23.51 5.30
N GLU A 117 -1.31 23.84 6.44
CA GLU A 117 -0.41 25.00 6.60
C GLU A 117 1.06 24.61 6.53
N HIS A 118 1.39 23.33 6.76
CA HIS A 118 2.76 22.85 6.80
C HIS A 118 2.87 21.43 6.25
N VAL A 119 3.95 21.15 5.50
CA VAL A 119 4.20 19.83 4.91
C VAL A 119 4.27 18.70 5.95
N ALA A 120 4.75 18.98 7.16
CA ALA A 120 4.79 18.01 8.24
C ALA A 120 3.40 17.45 8.61
N GLN A 121 2.35 18.28 8.51
CA GLN A 121 0.97 17.83 8.74
C GLN A 121 0.53 16.72 7.77
N ILE A 122 1.00 16.77 6.52
CA ILE A 122 0.72 15.73 5.52
C ILE A 122 1.29 14.39 5.99
N GLY A 123 2.54 14.42 6.48
CA GLY A 123 3.21 13.22 6.99
C GLY A 123 2.51 12.62 8.22
N GLU A 124 2.17 13.46 9.19
CA GLU A 124 1.49 13.04 10.42
C GLU A 124 0.10 12.45 10.13
N ILE A 125 -0.72 13.18 9.38
CA ILE A 125 -2.06 12.72 8.99
C ILE A 125 -1.98 11.45 8.15
N GLY A 126 -1.08 11.42 7.18
CA GLY A 126 -0.88 10.25 6.31
C GLY A 126 -0.46 9.00 7.10
N ALA A 127 0.44 9.16 8.08
CA ALA A 127 0.87 8.05 8.93
C ALA A 127 -0.28 7.51 9.80
N GLU A 128 -1.10 8.40 10.37
CA GLU A 128 -2.27 8.03 11.15
C GLU A 128 -3.31 7.29 10.32
N LEU A 129 -3.63 7.78 9.12
CA LEU A 129 -4.56 7.14 8.20
C LEU A 129 -4.05 5.77 7.71
N LYS A 130 -2.76 5.65 7.39
CA LYS A 130 -2.14 4.37 7.04
C LYS A 130 -2.20 3.37 8.20
N SER A 131 -1.94 3.82 9.43
CA SER A 131 -2.03 2.96 10.62
C SER A 131 -3.44 2.40 10.79
N PHE A 132 -4.45 3.24 10.61
CA PHE A 132 -5.84 2.80 10.64
C PHE A 132 -6.16 1.83 9.49
N ALA A 133 -5.75 2.16 8.27
CA ALA A 133 -5.94 1.28 7.11
C ALA A 133 -5.33 -0.11 7.34
N LYS A 134 -4.11 -0.19 7.88
CA LYS A 134 -3.41 -1.45 8.22
C LYS A 134 -4.18 -2.30 9.24
N SER A 135 -4.91 -1.68 10.16
CA SER A 135 -5.70 -2.42 11.17
C SER A 135 -6.87 -3.21 10.58
N LEU A 136 -7.28 -2.91 9.35
CA LEU A 136 -8.36 -3.61 8.64
C LEU A 136 -7.92 -4.92 7.98
N GLU A 137 -6.61 -5.21 8.00
CA GLU A 137 -5.98 -6.45 7.50
C GLU A 137 -6.35 -6.86 6.06
N ARG A 138 -6.62 -5.88 5.20
CA ARG A 138 -6.93 -6.06 3.77
C ARG A 138 -6.48 -4.83 2.98
N SER A 139 -6.33 -4.97 1.68
CA SER A 139 -6.11 -3.81 0.82
C SER A 139 -7.26 -2.82 0.92
N ASN A 140 -6.92 -1.57 1.24
CA ASN A 140 -7.93 -0.53 1.39
C ASN A 140 -7.28 0.86 1.34
N TYR A 141 -8.14 1.89 1.29
CA TYR A 141 -7.73 3.27 1.45
C TYR A 141 -8.62 4.00 2.45
N VAL A 142 -8.03 4.95 3.15
CA VAL A 142 -8.72 5.82 4.12
C VAL A 142 -8.44 7.27 3.76
N LYS A 143 -9.49 8.03 3.52
CA LYS A 143 -9.41 9.47 3.19
C LYS A 143 -9.65 10.31 4.44
N ASP A 144 -8.85 11.35 4.66
CA ASP A 144 -9.08 12.32 5.72
C ASP A 144 -10.41 13.05 5.48
N LYS A 145 -11.29 12.99 6.45
CA LYS A 145 -12.61 13.65 6.43
C LYS A 145 -12.74 14.73 7.51
N ARG A 146 -11.66 14.97 8.25
CA ARG A 146 -11.64 15.98 9.33
C ARG A 146 -11.65 17.38 8.73
N LYS A 147 -12.37 18.28 9.41
CA LYS A 147 -12.49 19.71 9.06
C LYS A 147 -11.47 20.54 9.83
#